data_8f2703fb67d8444414b31cc28f86ad4a
#
_entry.id   8f2703fb67d8444414b31cc28f86ad4a
#
_cell.length_a   1.000
_cell.length_b   1.000
_cell.length_c   1.000
_cell.angle_alpha   90.00
_cell.angle_beta   90.00
_cell.angle_gamma   90.00
#
_symmetry.space_group_name_H-M   'P 1'
#
loop_
_entity.id
_entity.type
_entity.pdbx_description
1 polymer ?
#
loop_
_entity_poly.entity_id
_entity_poly.type
_entity_poly.pdbx_seq_one_letter_code
_entity_poly.pdbx_strand_id
1 'polypeptide(L)'
;YEMPQMLKDAGYYTFGIGKMHWYPQRVKHGFDGTLLDESGRRQDPHFTSDYRQWFQVQAPGKNPDATGIWWNDHGAGVYKLDEKLHTTYWTGEMACNLISHYDPESRPLFLKVSFARPHSPYDPPQRFLDMYDNADVPDPAIGDWCGRYAKQLNPEEAASDAPYGNFGNEYVRNSKRHYYAN
;
A
#
# COMPACT_ATOMS: atom_id res chain seq x y z
N TYR A 1 16.19 -14.72 -15.64
CA TYR A 1 17.12 -13.84 -14.89
C TYR A 1 16.31 -12.74 -14.25
N GLU A 2 16.49 -12.55 -12.94
CA GLU A 2 15.82 -11.53 -12.15
C GLU A 2 16.83 -10.44 -11.78
N MET A 3 16.45 -9.18 -11.87
CA MET A 3 17.36 -8.05 -11.64
C MET A 3 18.07 -8.11 -10.26
N PRO A 4 17.41 -8.44 -9.14
CA PRO A 4 18.12 -8.55 -7.87
C PRO A 4 19.19 -9.64 -7.86
N GLN A 5 18.95 -10.76 -8.54
CA GLN A 5 19.96 -11.81 -8.66
C GLN A 5 21.19 -11.35 -9.46
N MET A 6 20.95 -10.63 -10.56
CA MET A 6 22.06 -10.11 -11.37
C MET A 6 22.93 -9.12 -10.58
N LEU A 7 22.30 -8.26 -9.77
CA LEU A 7 23.00 -7.33 -8.90
C LEU A 7 23.76 -8.07 -7.78
N LYS A 8 23.13 -9.07 -7.19
CA LYS A 8 23.79 -9.92 -6.20
C LYS A 8 25.02 -10.63 -6.77
N ASP A 9 24.93 -11.18 -7.98
CA ASP A 9 26.04 -11.84 -8.68
C ASP A 9 27.16 -10.83 -9.03
N ALA A 10 26.80 -9.54 -9.19
CA ALA A 10 27.75 -8.44 -9.35
C ALA A 10 28.30 -7.88 -8.02
N GLY A 11 28.01 -8.52 -6.88
CA GLY A 11 28.56 -8.19 -5.57
C GLY A 11 27.71 -7.25 -4.71
N TYR A 12 26.52 -6.87 -5.15
CA TYR A 12 25.62 -6.06 -4.34
C TYR A 12 25.00 -6.86 -3.19
N TYR A 13 24.73 -6.18 -2.07
CA TYR A 13 23.75 -6.63 -1.09
C TYR A 13 22.37 -6.17 -1.55
N THR A 14 21.44 -7.11 -1.71
CA THR A 14 20.14 -6.82 -2.29
C THR A 14 19.03 -7.06 -1.27
N PHE A 15 18.23 -6.04 -0.98
CA PHE A 15 17.19 -6.13 0.03
C PHE A 15 15.88 -5.49 -0.43
N GLY A 16 14.74 -6.10 -0.07
CA GLY A 16 13.42 -5.61 -0.41
C GLY A 16 12.57 -5.35 0.82
N ILE A 17 11.92 -4.17 0.89
CA ILE A 17 11.03 -3.78 2.00
C ILE A 17 9.67 -3.37 1.43
N GLY A 18 8.59 -3.86 2.02
CA GLY A 18 7.22 -3.52 1.70
C GLY A 18 6.54 -4.47 0.73
N LYS A 19 5.71 -3.96 -0.17
CA LYS A 19 4.89 -4.76 -1.08
C LYS A 19 5.69 -5.28 -2.27
N MET A 20 5.79 -6.59 -2.40
CA MET A 20 6.47 -7.25 -3.53
C MET A 20 5.50 -7.83 -4.55
N HIS A 21 4.29 -8.21 -4.12
CA HIS A 21 3.23 -8.77 -4.94
C HIS A 21 3.60 -10.13 -5.59
N TRP A 22 4.40 -10.93 -4.88
CA TRP A 22 4.82 -12.26 -5.33
C TRP A 22 3.92 -13.36 -4.80
N TYR A 23 4.02 -14.52 -5.44
CA TYR A 23 3.49 -15.77 -4.95
C TYR A 23 4.41 -16.93 -5.35
N PRO A 24 4.82 -17.81 -4.41
CA PRO A 24 4.64 -17.66 -2.95
C PRO A 24 5.35 -16.42 -2.39
N GLN A 25 4.77 -15.79 -1.38
CA GLN A 25 5.19 -14.46 -0.89
C GLN A 25 6.63 -14.42 -0.37
N ARG A 26 7.12 -15.53 0.21
CA ARG A 26 8.47 -15.65 0.79
C ARG A 26 9.57 -16.00 -0.22
N VAL A 27 9.24 -16.17 -1.49
CA VAL A 27 10.26 -16.38 -2.52
C VAL A 27 11.03 -15.09 -2.73
N LYS A 28 12.35 -15.14 -2.61
CA LYS A 28 13.19 -13.93 -2.57
C LYS A 28 13.50 -13.30 -3.93
N HIS A 29 13.26 -13.99 -5.02
CA HIS A 29 13.51 -13.48 -6.38
C HIS A 29 14.88 -12.81 -6.56
N GLY A 30 15.91 -13.47 -6.04
CA GLY A 30 17.29 -12.99 -6.10
C GLY A 30 17.70 -12.01 -5.00
N PHE A 31 16.79 -11.50 -4.17
CA PHE A 31 17.16 -10.70 -3.01
C PHE A 31 17.87 -11.54 -1.93
N ASP A 32 18.84 -10.94 -1.22
CA ASP A 32 19.45 -11.53 -0.03
C ASP A 32 18.42 -11.64 1.10
N GLY A 33 17.57 -10.63 1.26
CA GLY A 33 16.50 -10.60 2.26
C GLY A 33 15.32 -9.73 1.87
N THR A 34 14.21 -9.96 2.57
CA THR A 34 12.99 -9.16 2.41
C THR A 34 12.27 -8.95 3.75
N LEU A 35 11.66 -7.78 3.93
CA LEU A 35 10.65 -7.50 4.94
C LEU A 35 9.35 -7.16 4.20
N LEU A 36 8.32 -7.98 4.38
CA LEU A 36 7.14 -7.94 3.53
C LEU A 36 5.94 -7.25 4.18
N ASP A 37 5.27 -6.41 3.40
CA ASP A 37 3.91 -5.98 3.63
C ASP A 37 3.02 -6.45 2.46
N GLU A 38 2.44 -7.62 2.60
CA GLU A 38 1.50 -8.22 1.65
C GLU A 38 0.09 -8.30 2.27
N SER A 39 -0.28 -7.28 3.02
CA SER A 39 -1.45 -7.28 3.92
C SER A 39 -2.78 -7.64 3.24
N GLY A 40 -2.96 -7.28 1.96
CA GLY A 40 -4.19 -7.58 1.22
C GLY A 40 -4.23 -8.96 0.56
N ARG A 41 -3.16 -9.74 0.65
CA ARG A 41 -3.05 -11.03 -0.07
C ARG A 41 -3.08 -12.20 0.88
N ARG A 42 -4.27 -12.73 1.15
CA ARG A 42 -4.49 -13.92 1.99
C ARG A 42 -4.66 -15.20 1.17
N GLN A 43 -3.87 -15.38 0.12
CA GLN A 43 -3.95 -16.60 -0.70
C GLN A 43 -3.35 -17.83 -0.01
N ASP A 44 -2.53 -17.61 1.01
CA ASP A 44 -1.96 -18.67 1.83
C ASP A 44 -2.39 -18.46 3.29
N PRO A 45 -3.19 -19.38 3.89
CA PRO A 45 -3.63 -19.26 5.27
C PRO A 45 -2.47 -19.34 6.29
N HIS A 46 -1.31 -19.83 5.86
CA HIS A 46 -0.11 -19.94 6.71
C HIS A 46 0.83 -18.73 6.57
N PHE A 47 0.52 -17.80 5.67
CA PHE A 47 1.33 -16.61 5.48
C PHE A 47 0.87 -15.46 6.36
N THR A 48 1.80 -14.90 7.11
CA THR A 48 1.65 -13.61 7.79
C THR A 48 2.82 -12.72 7.39
N SER A 49 2.54 -11.50 6.93
CA SER A 49 3.57 -10.54 6.53
C SER A 49 4.37 -10.04 7.75
N ASP A 50 5.59 -9.55 7.50
CA ASP A 50 6.45 -9.00 8.54
C ASP A 50 5.82 -7.78 9.20
N TYR A 51 5.15 -6.92 8.40
CA TYR A 51 4.34 -5.81 8.92
C TYR A 51 3.27 -6.29 9.91
N ARG A 52 2.49 -7.31 9.58
CA ARG A 52 1.43 -7.80 10.47
C ARG A 52 1.98 -8.43 11.75
N GLN A 53 3.11 -9.13 11.67
CA GLN A 53 3.78 -9.65 12.86
C GLN A 53 4.26 -8.53 13.76
N TRP A 54 4.94 -7.53 13.19
CA TRP A 54 5.36 -6.32 13.90
C TRP A 54 4.17 -5.58 14.52
N PHE A 55 3.08 -5.40 13.75
CA PHE A 55 1.88 -4.71 14.22
C PHE A 55 1.28 -5.39 15.45
N GLN A 56 1.18 -6.71 15.48
CA GLN A 56 0.65 -7.45 16.62
C GLN A 56 1.50 -7.28 17.89
N VAL A 57 2.79 -7.07 17.75
CA VAL A 57 3.70 -6.77 18.87
C VAL A 57 3.49 -5.35 19.37
N GLN A 58 3.34 -4.37 18.47
CA GLN A 58 3.18 -2.95 18.82
C GLN A 58 1.78 -2.62 19.34
N ALA A 59 0.76 -3.28 18.84
CA ALA A 59 -0.64 -3.02 19.17
C ALA A 59 -1.42 -4.34 19.38
N PRO A 60 -1.15 -5.08 20.46
CA PRO A 60 -1.80 -6.36 20.73
C PRO A 60 -3.33 -6.24 20.74
N GLY A 61 -4.00 -7.15 20.05
CA GLY A 61 -5.46 -7.20 19.98
C GLY A 61 -6.12 -6.15 19.08
N LYS A 62 -5.36 -5.22 18.47
CA LYS A 62 -5.90 -4.30 17.47
C LYS A 62 -5.85 -4.94 16.07
N ASN A 63 -6.68 -4.39 15.19
CA ASN A 63 -6.73 -4.80 13.78
C ASN A 63 -6.08 -3.73 12.89
N PRO A 64 -5.04 -4.04 12.10
CA PRO A 64 -4.43 -3.09 11.16
C PRO A 64 -5.41 -2.62 10.08
N ASP A 65 -6.45 -3.41 9.78
CA ASP A 65 -7.50 -3.08 8.80
C ASP A 65 -8.72 -2.41 9.48
N ALA A 66 -8.51 -1.62 10.53
CA ALA A 66 -9.56 -1.06 11.38
C ALA A 66 -10.51 -0.09 10.66
N THR A 67 -10.14 0.43 9.51
CA THR A 67 -11.04 1.25 8.67
C THR A 67 -12.21 0.44 8.10
N GLY A 68 -12.04 -0.88 7.97
CA GLY A 68 -13.03 -1.76 7.34
C GLY A 68 -13.07 -1.65 5.80
N ILE A 69 -12.26 -0.78 5.23
CA ILE A 69 -12.08 -0.66 3.77
C ILE A 69 -11.14 -1.76 3.31
N TRP A 70 -11.56 -2.52 2.31
CA TRP A 70 -10.82 -3.68 1.84
C TRP A 70 -9.92 -3.36 0.64
N TRP A 71 -9.04 -4.30 0.31
CA TRP A 71 -8.22 -4.24 -0.89
C TRP A 71 -9.09 -4.27 -2.14
N ASN A 72 -8.76 -3.41 -3.12
CA ASN A 72 -9.54 -3.14 -4.31
C ASN A 72 -10.90 -2.46 -4.06
N ASP A 73 -11.18 -2.05 -2.82
CA ASP A 73 -12.36 -1.25 -2.51
C ASP A 73 -12.21 0.15 -3.12
N HIS A 74 -13.30 0.70 -3.63
CA HIS A 74 -13.37 2.08 -4.11
C HIS A 74 -13.69 3.09 -3.00
N GLY A 75 -13.95 2.61 -1.79
CA GLY A 75 -14.25 3.43 -0.61
C GLY A 75 -13.04 4.19 -0.07
N ALA A 76 -13.31 5.24 0.68
CA ALA A 76 -12.30 6.08 1.30
C ALA A 76 -12.68 6.38 2.76
N GLY A 77 -11.68 6.51 3.62
CA GLY A 77 -11.87 6.81 5.04
C GLY A 77 -10.54 7.17 5.71
N VAL A 78 -10.62 7.58 6.96
CA VAL A 78 -9.42 7.95 7.72
C VAL A 78 -8.88 6.76 8.49
N TYR A 79 -7.57 6.62 8.56
CA TYR A 79 -6.92 5.61 9.39
C TYR A 79 -7.27 5.84 10.87
N LYS A 80 -7.77 4.79 11.53
CA LYS A 80 -8.39 4.90 12.87
C LYS A 80 -7.45 4.68 14.03
N LEU A 81 -6.19 4.34 13.76
CA LEU A 81 -5.18 4.06 14.77
C LEU A 81 -4.08 5.11 14.74
N ASP A 82 -3.10 4.99 15.64
CA ASP A 82 -1.91 5.83 15.61
C ASP A 82 -1.20 5.70 14.25
N GLU A 83 -0.86 6.82 13.61
CA GLU A 83 -0.21 6.82 12.29
C GLU A 83 1.11 6.04 12.24
N LYS A 84 1.80 5.93 13.38
CA LYS A 84 3.04 5.13 13.49
C LYS A 84 2.78 3.63 13.28
N LEU A 85 1.54 3.20 13.42
CA LEU A 85 1.11 1.84 13.14
C LEU A 85 0.71 1.64 11.66
N HIS A 86 0.61 2.73 10.88
CA HIS A 86 0.24 2.66 9.47
C HIS A 86 1.33 1.96 8.64
N THR A 87 0.92 1.18 7.66
CA THR A 87 1.84 0.41 6.81
C THR A 87 2.86 1.27 6.07
N THR A 88 2.48 2.48 5.64
CA THR A 88 3.38 3.44 5.00
C THR A 88 4.48 3.88 5.97
N TYR A 89 4.11 4.20 7.22
CA TYR A 89 5.08 4.57 8.25
C TYR A 89 6.06 3.42 8.51
N TRP A 90 5.55 2.21 8.73
CA TRP A 90 6.37 1.03 8.96
C TRP A 90 7.36 0.76 7.82
N THR A 91 6.90 0.85 6.58
CA THR A 91 7.76 0.64 5.40
C THR A 91 8.90 1.65 5.37
N GLY A 92 8.61 2.93 5.64
CA GLY A 92 9.61 3.99 5.72
C GLY A 92 10.60 3.79 6.87
N GLU A 93 10.10 3.48 8.08
CA GLU A 93 10.95 3.20 9.25
C GLU A 93 11.88 2.02 9.04
N MET A 94 11.39 0.93 8.45
CA MET A 94 12.25 -0.23 8.17
C MET A 94 13.34 0.11 7.14
N ALA A 95 13.02 0.93 6.14
CA ALA A 95 14.01 1.39 5.17
C ALA A 95 15.06 2.31 5.80
N CYS A 96 14.63 3.28 6.60
CA CYS A 96 15.53 4.18 7.34
C CYS A 96 16.44 3.41 8.30
N ASN A 97 15.87 2.44 9.02
CA ASN A 97 16.63 1.58 9.92
C ASN A 97 17.71 0.78 9.17
N LEU A 98 17.35 0.16 8.06
CA LEU A 98 18.32 -0.58 7.27
C LEU A 98 19.45 0.33 6.78
N ILE A 99 19.11 1.48 6.19
CA ILE A 99 20.11 2.43 5.67
C ILE A 99 21.03 2.93 6.77
N SER A 100 20.48 3.29 7.96
CA SER A 100 21.25 3.86 9.06
C SER A 100 22.22 2.87 9.70
N HIS A 101 21.97 1.58 9.61
CA HIS A 101 22.81 0.54 10.18
C HIS A 101 23.60 -0.25 9.12
N TYR A 102 23.44 0.11 7.85
CA TYR A 102 24.17 -0.53 6.77
C TYR A 102 25.60 -0.02 6.73
N ASP A 103 26.56 -0.94 6.69
CA ASP A 103 27.98 -0.62 6.52
C ASP A 103 28.29 -0.36 5.03
N PRO A 104 28.55 0.90 4.63
CA PRO A 104 28.83 1.25 3.26
C PRO A 104 30.16 0.68 2.73
N GLU A 105 31.06 0.28 3.62
CA GLU A 105 32.38 -0.29 3.26
C GLU A 105 32.28 -1.81 2.95
N SER A 106 31.12 -2.44 3.24
CA SER A 106 30.95 -3.89 3.02
C SER A 106 30.70 -4.22 1.54
N ARG A 107 29.52 -3.95 1.05
CA ARG A 107 29.08 -4.21 -0.34
C ARG A 107 28.19 -3.04 -0.79
N PRO A 108 28.14 -2.69 -2.08
CA PRO A 108 27.14 -1.73 -2.54
C PRO A 108 25.72 -2.23 -2.24
N LEU A 109 24.86 -1.34 -1.78
CA LEU A 109 23.48 -1.66 -1.42
C LEU A 109 22.54 -1.44 -2.61
N PHE A 110 21.75 -2.45 -2.94
CA PHE A 110 20.54 -2.30 -3.73
C PHE A 110 19.32 -2.50 -2.82
N LEU A 111 18.61 -1.43 -2.53
CA LEU A 111 17.43 -1.44 -1.69
C LEU A 111 16.17 -1.10 -2.52
N LYS A 112 15.22 -2.03 -2.56
CA LYS A 112 13.87 -1.78 -3.07
C LYS A 112 12.96 -1.44 -1.89
N VAL A 113 12.45 -0.20 -1.84
CA VAL A 113 11.40 0.22 -0.90
C VAL A 113 10.10 0.34 -1.67
N SER A 114 9.11 -0.46 -1.32
CA SER A 114 7.85 -0.57 -2.06
C SER A 114 6.65 -0.33 -1.14
N PHE A 115 6.16 0.89 -1.14
CA PHE A 115 4.97 1.26 -0.38
C PHE A 115 3.72 0.60 -0.97
N ALA A 116 2.84 0.07 -0.10
CA ALA A 116 1.58 -0.52 -0.53
C ALA A 116 0.57 0.56 -0.96
N ARG A 117 0.62 1.73 -0.31
CA ARG A 117 -0.17 2.90 -0.67
C ARG A 117 0.49 3.66 -1.83
N PRO A 118 -0.30 4.33 -2.68
CA PRO A 118 -1.73 4.66 -2.59
C PRO A 118 -2.70 3.63 -3.20
N HIS A 119 -2.34 2.35 -3.31
CA HIS A 119 -3.34 1.31 -3.58
C HIS A 119 -4.38 1.30 -2.45
N SER A 120 -5.66 0.99 -2.77
CA SER A 120 -6.68 0.90 -1.72
C SER A 120 -6.28 -0.10 -0.60
N PRO A 121 -6.76 0.11 0.63
CA PRO A 121 -7.71 1.12 1.06
C PRO A 121 -7.14 2.54 0.98
N TYR A 122 -8.02 3.50 0.65
CA TYR A 122 -7.69 4.94 0.68
C TYR A 122 -7.94 5.43 2.11
N ASP A 123 -6.99 5.15 3.00
CA ASP A 123 -7.13 5.35 4.44
C ASP A 123 -5.96 6.12 5.07
N PRO A 124 -5.68 7.34 4.58
CA PRO A 124 -4.59 8.14 5.11
C PRO A 124 -4.82 8.51 6.58
N PRO A 125 -3.74 8.76 7.37
CA PRO A 125 -3.86 9.46 8.63
C PRO A 125 -4.47 10.87 8.46
N GLN A 126 -5.29 11.31 9.44
CA GLN A 126 -6.07 12.55 9.36
C GLN A 126 -5.21 13.77 8.96
N ARG A 127 -4.04 13.96 9.56
CA ARG A 127 -3.17 15.11 9.29
C ARG A 127 -2.78 15.27 7.82
N PHE A 128 -2.67 14.17 7.08
CA PHE A 128 -2.37 14.24 5.65
C PHE A 128 -3.62 14.55 4.84
N LEU A 129 -4.79 14.06 5.27
CA LEU A 129 -6.06 14.40 4.63
C LEU A 129 -6.36 15.89 4.77
N ASP A 130 -6.10 16.48 5.95
CA ASP A 130 -6.30 17.91 6.23
C ASP A 130 -5.53 18.81 5.25
N MET A 131 -4.42 18.35 4.69
CA MET A 131 -3.66 19.07 3.66
C MET A 131 -4.46 19.26 2.35
N TYR A 132 -5.49 18.46 2.15
CA TYR A 132 -6.30 18.45 0.93
C TYR A 132 -7.73 18.98 1.15
N ASP A 133 -8.05 19.52 2.33
CA ASP A 133 -9.40 20.01 2.65
C ASP A 133 -9.89 21.09 1.68
N ASN A 134 -8.99 21.98 1.28
CA ASN A 134 -9.27 23.07 0.34
C ASN A 134 -8.59 22.87 -1.02
N ALA A 135 -8.07 21.67 -1.29
CA ALA A 135 -7.40 21.41 -2.56
C ALA A 135 -8.43 21.32 -3.70
N ASP A 136 -8.12 21.98 -4.80
CA ASP A 136 -8.84 21.79 -6.04
C ASP A 136 -8.45 20.43 -6.67
N VAL A 137 -9.26 19.44 -6.35
CA VAL A 137 -9.06 18.09 -6.87
C VAL A 137 -9.70 17.98 -8.24
N PRO A 138 -8.92 17.73 -9.31
CA PRO A 138 -9.45 17.69 -10.66
C PRO A 138 -10.49 16.57 -10.84
N ASP A 139 -11.48 16.84 -11.67
CA ASP A 139 -12.42 15.79 -12.07
C ASP A 139 -11.72 14.63 -12.77
N PRO A 140 -12.30 13.42 -12.76
CA PRO A 140 -11.75 12.31 -13.50
C PRO A 140 -11.76 12.58 -15.00
N ALA A 141 -10.69 12.18 -15.69
CA ALA A 141 -10.70 12.16 -17.15
C ALA A 141 -11.69 11.10 -17.63
N ILE A 142 -12.69 11.53 -18.39
CA ILE A 142 -13.75 10.64 -18.91
C ILE A 142 -13.55 10.52 -20.42
N GLY A 143 -13.27 9.31 -20.89
CA GLY A 143 -13.15 9.03 -22.32
C GLY A 143 -14.50 8.78 -22.95
N ASP A 144 -14.60 8.96 -24.28
CA ASP A 144 -15.84 8.78 -25.06
C ASP A 144 -16.48 7.38 -24.90
N TRP A 145 -15.64 6.40 -24.61
CA TRP A 145 -16.05 5.02 -24.36
C TRP A 145 -16.75 4.81 -23.01
N CYS A 146 -16.60 5.75 -22.07
CA CYS A 146 -17.20 5.66 -20.72
C CYS A 146 -18.74 5.61 -20.75
N GLY A 147 -19.37 6.10 -21.80
CA GLY A 147 -20.83 6.03 -21.98
C GLY A 147 -21.42 4.63 -21.87
N ARG A 148 -20.64 3.59 -22.17
CA ARG A 148 -21.05 2.18 -21.98
C ARG A 148 -21.25 1.81 -20.51
N TYR A 149 -20.60 2.52 -19.61
CA TYR A 149 -20.55 2.26 -18.18
C TYR A 149 -21.20 3.39 -17.37
N ALA A 150 -21.93 4.27 -18.05
CA ALA A 150 -22.52 5.48 -17.46
C ALA A 150 -23.68 5.21 -16.50
N LYS A 151 -24.05 3.95 -16.27
CA LYS A 151 -25.07 3.63 -15.27
C LYS A 151 -24.59 4.14 -13.92
N GLN A 152 -25.36 5.08 -13.36
CA GLN A 152 -25.11 5.57 -12.02
C GLN A 152 -25.23 4.42 -11.02
N LEU A 153 -24.22 4.26 -10.19
CA LEU A 153 -24.21 3.31 -9.09
C LEU A 153 -24.31 4.06 -7.77
N ASN A 154 -25.14 3.57 -6.86
CA ASN A 154 -25.06 3.97 -5.49
C ASN A 154 -23.83 3.31 -4.86
N PRO A 155 -22.86 4.10 -4.30
CA PRO A 155 -21.65 3.54 -3.69
C PRO A 155 -21.94 2.53 -2.58
N GLU A 156 -23.03 2.71 -1.83
CA GLU A 156 -23.41 1.82 -0.73
C GLU A 156 -23.97 0.46 -1.22
N GLU A 157 -24.51 0.43 -2.44
CA GLU A 157 -25.12 -0.75 -3.05
C GLU A 157 -24.17 -1.47 -4.05
N ALA A 158 -23.13 -0.77 -4.48
CA ALA A 158 -22.15 -1.34 -5.39
C ALA A 158 -21.28 -2.36 -4.66
N ALA A 159 -20.82 -3.39 -5.40
CA ALA A 159 -19.77 -4.27 -4.88
C ALA A 159 -18.52 -3.43 -4.54
N SER A 160 -17.87 -3.72 -3.42
CA SER A 160 -16.72 -2.94 -2.94
C SER A 160 -15.56 -2.88 -3.95
N ASP A 161 -15.43 -3.93 -4.76
CA ASP A 161 -14.42 -4.09 -5.81
C ASP A 161 -14.98 -3.87 -7.23
N ALA A 162 -16.10 -3.14 -7.36
CA ALA A 162 -16.70 -2.85 -8.67
C ALA A 162 -15.67 -2.21 -9.61
N PRO A 163 -15.33 -2.86 -10.74
CA PRO A 163 -14.20 -2.40 -11.58
C PRO A 163 -14.54 -1.15 -12.39
N TYR A 164 -15.81 -0.78 -12.46
CA TYR A 164 -16.31 0.39 -13.16
C TYR A 164 -17.70 0.77 -12.66
N GLY A 165 -18.01 2.06 -12.76
CA GLY A 165 -19.31 2.61 -12.41
C GLY A 165 -19.25 4.13 -12.30
N ASN A 166 -20.42 4.76 -12.33
CA ASN A 166 -20.54 6.18 -12.08
C ASN A 166 -21.03 6.39 -10.63
N PHE A 167 -20.12 6.71 -9.73
CA PHE A 167 -20.43 6.96 -8.32
C PHE A 167 -20.77 8.43 -8.03
N GLY A 168 -20.78 9.29 -9.04
CA GLY A 168 -20.97 10.72 -8.90
C GLY A 168 -19.69 11.49 -8.53
N ASN A 169 -19.66 12.77 -8.91
CA ASN A 169 -18.43 13.58 -8.81
C ASN A 169 -17.98 13.80 -7.37
N GLU A 170 -18.89 14.00 -6.44
CA GLU A 170 -18.54 14.24 -5.04
C GLU A 170 -17.85 13.02 -4.42
N TYR A 171 -18.40 11.84 -4.62
CA TYR A 171 -17.81 10.59 -4.15
C TYR A 171 -16.40 10.39 -4.73
N VAL A 172 -16.25 10.58 -6.06
CA VAL A 172 -14.98 10.43 -6.73
C VAL A 172 -13.95 11.45 -6.24
N ARG A 173 -14.35 12.72 -6.05
CA ARG A 173 -13.44 13.75 -5.49
C ARG A 173 -13.00 13.40 -4.08
N ASN A 174 -13.91 12.92 -3.24
CA ASN A 174 -13.56 12.46 -1.90
C ASN A 174 -12.54 11.31 -1.93
N SER A 175 -12.78 10.29 -2.74
CA SER A 175 -11.83 9.18 -2.90
C SER A 175 -10.48 9.65 -3.44
N LYS A 176 -10.45 10.60 -4.39
CA LYS A 176 -9.20 11.20 -4.90
C LYS A 176 -8.43 11.98 -3.83
N ARG A 177 -9.12 12.75 -2.96
CA ARG A 177 -8.47 13.42 -1.84
C ARG A 177 -7.76 12.43 -0.91
N HIS A 178 -8.45 11.35 -0.57
CA HIS A 178 -7.87 10.29 0.26
C HIS A 178 -6.70 9.59 -0.46
N TYR A 179 -6.82 9.36 -1.77
CA TYR A 179 -5.73 8.81 -2.58
C TYR A 179 -4.48 9.70 -2.56
N TYR A 180 -4.66 11.03 -2.69
CA TYR A 180 -3.52 11.96 -2.66
C TYR A 180 -2.90 12.11 -1.27
N ALA A 181 -3.70 11.95 -0.23
CA ALA A 181 -3.26 12.01 1.16
C ALA A 181 -2.58 10.73 1.66
N ASN A 182 -2.72 9.63 0.92
CA ASN A 182 -2.30 8.28 1.29
C ASN A 182 -0.86 7.99 0.83
#